data_70e2c977d5adfd712e19dc8b3e86793c
#
_entry.id   70e2c977d5adfd712e19dc8b3e86793c
#
_cell.length_a   1.000
_cell.length_b   1.000
_cell.length_c   1.000
_cell.angle_alpha   90.00
_cell.angle_beta   90.00
_cell.angle_gamma   90.00
#
_symmetry.space_group_name_H-M   'P 1'
#
loop_
_entity.id
_entity.type
_entity.pdbx_description
1 polymer ?
#
loop_
_entity_poly.entity_id
_entity_poly.type
_entity_poly.pdbx_seq_one_letter_code
_entity_poly.pdbx_strand_id
1 'polypeptide(L)'
;MNPKAPRSRGWILAGLAALILCVPVSVYVIGSMVGAGVQFPLFRYQETYVGANVITIFRDLQYVLEGTITGRSALMPVFWVAGVVSGIVGLVSVAVLPCKSRLYSPRRGGICIMGAGLLYLLALIAQYGPSFSSSGGFAIPVGIPVLLLAGWLVWSGILFSSADETDESVPEESQDNSS
;
A
#
# COMPACT_ATOMS: atom_id res chain seq x y z
N MET A 1 6.68 35.08 -5.45
CA MET A 1 6.01 34.23 -6.45
C MET A 1 6.08 32.80 -5.96
N ASN A 2 4.93 32.20 -5.67
CA ASN A 2 4.87 30.81 -5.18
C ASN A 2 4.72 29.92 -6.42
N PRO A 3 5.72 29.11 -6.79
CA PRO A 3 5.60 28.24 -7.95
C PRO A 3 4.44 27.25 -7.68
N LYS A 4 3.38 27.34 -8.47
CA LYS A 4 2.29 26.35 -8.43
C LYS A 4 2.90 24.98 -8.68
N ALA A 5 2.74 24.07 -7.73
CA ALA A 5 3.16 22.68 -7.92
C ALA A 5 2.48 22.11 -9.17
N PRO A 6 3.19 21.40 -10.06
CA PRO A 6 2.65 20.87 -11.29
C PRO A 6 1.43 19.96 -10.98
N ARG A 7 0.35 20.18 -11.71
CA ARG A 7 -0.97 19.55 -11.49
C ARG A 7 -0.89 18.01 -11.63
N SER A 8 0.00 17.53 -12.48
CA SER A 8 0.31 16.12 -12.73
C SER A 8 0.77 15.38 -11.46
N ARG A 9 1.57 16.02 -10.62
CA ARG A 9 2.09 15.45 -9.38
C ARG A 9 0.99 15.13 -8.36
N GLY A 10 -0.06 15.96 -8.28
CA GLY A 10 -1.20 15.72 -7.40
C GLY A 10 -1.92 14.41 -7.74
N TRP A 11 -2.11 14.12 -9.01
CA TRP A 11 -2.75 12.90 -9.47
C TRP A 11 -1.91 11.65 -9.21
N ILE A 12 -0.59 11.74 -9.36
CA ILE A 12 0.33 10.63 -9.03
C ILE A 12 0.24 10.30 -7.55
N LEU A 13 0.25 11.31 -6.68
CA LEU A 13 0.13 11.12 -5.24
C LEU A 13 -1.23 10.53 -4.85
N ALA A 14 -2.31 11.03 -5.45
CA ALA A 14 -3.66 10.50 -5.22
C ALA A 14 -3.78 9.03 -5.68
N GLY A 15 -3.24 8.70 -6.84
CA GLY A 15 -3.18 7.34 -7.35
C GLY A 15 -2.36 6.40 -6.45
N LEU A 16 -1.22 6.88 -5.98
CA LEU A 16 -0.36 6.13 -5.06
C LEU A 16 -1.04 5.90 -3.70
N ALA A 17 -1.74 6.93 -3.18
CA ALA A 17 -2.51 6.81 -1.94
C ALA A 17 -3.66 5.81 -2.09
N ALA A 18 -4.42 5.89 -3.18
CA ALA A 18 -5.48 4.94 -3.48
C ALA A 18 -4.94 3.50 -3.60
N LEU A 19 -3.79 3.33 -4.25
CA LEU A 19 -3.14 2.03 -4.38
C LEU A 19 -2.69 1.48 -3.03
N ILE A 20 -2.06 2.29 -2.19
CA ILE A 20 -1.56 1.85 -0.87
C ILE A 20 -2.71 1.55 0.11
N LEU A 21 -3.82 2.28 0.04
CA LEU A 21 -4.89 2.19 1.03
C LEU A 21 -6.09 1.35 0.59
N CYS A 22 -6.39 1.31 -0.71
CA CYS A 22 -7.62 0.71 -1.24
C CYS A 22 -7.39 -0.59 -2.03
N VAL A 23 -6.17 -0.87 -2.48
CA VAL A 23 -5.90 -2.13 -3.19
C VAL A 23 -5.88 -3.30 -2.18
N PRO A 24 -6.61 -4.39 -2.45
CA PRO A 24 -6.58 -5.56 -1.58
C PRO A 24 -5.18 -6.19 -1.56
N VAL A 25 -4.66 -6.43 -0.37
CA VAL A 25 -3.35 -7.06 -0.15
C VAL A 25 -3.39 -8.52 -0.56
N SER A 26 -4.46 -9.23 -0.14
CA SER A 26 -4.64 -10.65 -0.43
C SER A 26 -6.11 -11.03 -0.47
N VAL A 27 -6.40 -12.11 -1.18
CA VAL A 27 -7.66 -12.85 -1.13
C VAL A 27 -7.38 -14.17 -0.45
N TYR A 28 -8.24 -14.61 0.47
CA TYR A 28 -8.02 -15.83 1.23
C TYR A 28 -9.30 -16.67 1.36
N VAL A 29 -9.10 -17.96 1.55
CA VAL A 29 -10.16 -18.94 1.83
C VAL A 29 -9.87 -19.55 3.19
N ILE A 30 -10.92 -19.69 4.02
CA ILE A 30 -10.85 -20.19 5.38
C ILE A 30 -11.24 -21.67 5.37
N GLY A 31 -10.40 -22.52 5.97
CA GLY A 31 -10.64 -23.96 6.09
C GLY A 31 -10.89 -24.64 4.75
N SER A 32 -11.63 -25.74 4.79
CA SER A 32 -12.10 -26.42 3.58
C SER A 32 -13.37 -25.77 3.03
N MET A 33 -13.25 -24.53 2.53
CA MET A 33 -14.35 -23.71 2.00
C MET A 33 -15.43 -23.28 3.02
N VAL A 34 -15.07 -23.16 4.29
CA VAL A 34 -15.95 -22.63 5.34
C VAL A 34 -16.24 -21.14 5.16
N GLY A 35 -15.39 -20.44 4.43
CA GLY A 35 -15.55 -19.03 4.12
C GLY A 35 -14.44 -18.50 3.23
N ALA A 36 -14.62 -17.31 2.75
CA ALA A 36 -13.63 -16.56 1.97
C ALA A 36 -13.56 -15.11 2.44
N GLY A 37 -12.48 -14.44 2.12
CA GLY A 37 -12.35 -13.04 2.47
C GLY A 37 -11.31 -12.31 1.63
N VAL A 38 -11.32 -11.00 1.78
CA VAL A 38 -10.39 -10.08 1.14
C VAL A 38 -9.76 -9.21 2.22
N GLN A 39 -8.45 -9.16 2.21
CA GLN A 39 -7.67 -8.37 3.15
C GLN A 39 -7.23 -7.07 2.49
N PHE A 40 -7.66 -5.96 3.06
CA PHE A 40 -7.21 -4.61 2.72
C PHE A 40 -6.16 -4.13 3.74
N PRO A 41 -5.42 -3.07 3.46
CA PRO A 41 -4.42 -2.55 4.40
C PRO A 41 -4.97 -2.21 5.80
N LEU A 42 -6.18 -1.68 5.91
CA LEU A 42 -6.76 -1.22 7.18
C LEU A 42 -7.79 -2.16 7.80
N PHE A 43 -8.36 -3.07 7.01
CA PHE A 43 -9.39 -4.00 7.44
C PHE A 43 -9.38 -5.25 6.57
N ARG A 44 -10.03 -6.29 7.04
CA ARG A 44 -10.38 -7.46 6.23
C ARG A 44 -11.88 -7.67 6.22
N TYR A 45 -12.41 -7.97 5.07
CA TYR A 45 -13.77 -8.45 4.87
C TYR A 45 -13.72 -9.97 4.76
N GLN A 46 -14.59 -10.66 5.48
CA GLN A 46 -14.74 -12.10 5.38
C GLN A 46 -16.21 -12.48 5.35
N GLU A 47 -16.51 -13.50 4.57
CA GLU A 47 -17.81 -14.10 4.48
C GLU A 47 -17.68 -15.58 4.85
N THR A 48 -18.52 -16.03 5.78
CA THR A 48 -18.57 -17.41 6.28
C THR A 48 -20.02 -17.88 6.24
N TYR A 49 -20.25 -19.16 6.46
CA TYR A 49 -21.61 -19.69 6.58
C TYR A 49 -22.44 -19.05 7.70
N VAL A 50 -21.80 -18.40 8.66
CA VAL A 50 -22.47 -17.69 9.79
C VAL A 50 -22.84 -16.27 9.40
N GLY A 51 -22.26 -15.73 8.32
CA GLY A 51 -22.49 -14.36 7.83
C GLY A 51 -21.23 -13.62 7.45
N ALA A 52 -21.42 -12.38 6.99
CA ALA A 52 -20.36 -11.48 6.61
C ALA A 52 -19.87 -10.64 7.82
N ASN A 53 -18.56 -10.44 7.91
CA ASN A 53 -17.94 -9.66 8.97
C ASN A 53 -16.80 -8.80 8.44
N VAL A 54 -16.65 -7.60 9.03
CA VAL A 54 -15.53 -6.69 8.79
C VAL A 54 -14.69 -6.61 10.05
N ILE A 55 -13.42 -6.98 9.96
CA ILE A 55 -12.48 -6.96 11.08
C ILE A 55 -11.41 -5.92 10.78
N THR A 56 -11.31 -4.92 11.64
CA THR A 56 -10.27 -3.89 11.53
C THR A 56 -8.93 -4.40 12.07
N ILE A 57 -7.85 -3.81 11.61
CA ILE A 57 -6.49 -4.09 12.09
C ILE A 57 -6.34 -3.93 13.61
N PHE A 58 -7.05 -2.97 14.21
CA PHE A 58 -7.03 -2.75 15.66
C PHE A 58 -7.66 -3.90 16.42
N ARG A 59 -8.73 -4.49 15.88
CA ARG A 59 -9.40 -5.63 16.50
C ARG A 59 -8.54 -6.90 16.43
N ASP A 60 -7.81 -7.10 15.34
CA ASP A 60 -6.87 -8.21 15.25
C ASP A 60 -5.70 -8.05 16.25
N LEU A 61 -5.19 -6.83 16.46
CA LEU A 61 -4.21 -6.56 17.50
C LEU A 61 -4.76 -6.82 18.91
N GLN A 62 -6.00 -6.42 19.16
CA GLN A 62 -6.67 -6.69 20.44
C GLN A 62 -6.75 -8.20 20.72
N TYR A 63 -7.11 -9.02 19.74
CA TYR A 63 -7.13 -10.49 19.88
C TYR A 63 -5.75 -11.08 20.21
N VAL A 64 -4.67 -10.48 19.72
CA VAL A 64 -3.30 -10.88 20.09
C VAL A 64 -3.01 -10.49 21.56
N LEU A 65 -3.35 -9.27 21.95
CA LEU A 65 -3.13 -8.77 23.32
C LEU A 65 -3.96 -9.55 24.37
N GLU A 66 -5.16 -9.96 24.03
CA GLU A 66 -6.02 -10.78 24.86
C GLU A 66 -5.62 -12.26 24.89
N GLY A 67 -4.60 -12.65 24.10
CA GLY A 67 -4.14 -14.04 24.01
C GLY A 67 -5.07 -14.97 23.24
N THR A 68 -6.08 -14.43 22.55
CA THR A 68 -7.00 -15.22 21.69
C THR A 68 -6.26 -15.76 20.47
N ILE A 69 -5.35 -14.99 19.90
CA ILE A 69 -4.45 -15.41 18.80
C ILE A 69 -3.05 -15.56 19.40
N THR A 70 -2.52 -16.77 19.33
CA THR A 70 -1.23 -17.12 19.93
C THR A 70 -0.28 -17.79 18.91
N GLY A 71 0.98 -18.00 19.30
CA GLY A 71 1.97 -18.67 18.48
C GLY A 71 2.32 -17.89 17.21
N ARG A 72 2.55 -18.61 16.13
CA ARG A 72 3.00 -18.04 14.86
C ARG A 72 1.96 -17.09 14.23
N SER A 73 0.68 -17.39 14.38
CA SER A 73 -0.41 -16.57 13.84
C SER A 73 -0.49 -15.19 14.50
N ALA A 74 0.00 -15.02 15.73
CA ALA A 74 0.06 -13.72 16.41
C ALA A 74 1.03 -12.72 15.74
N LEU A 75 1.99 -13.20 14.96
CA LEU A 75 2.91 -12.36 14.20
C LEU A 75 2.24 -11.68 12.99
N MET A 76 1.17 -12.28 12.46
CA MET A 76 0.47 -11.75 11.28
C MET A 76 -0.04 -10.32 11.50
N PRO A 77 -0.82 -9.97 12.54
CA PRO A 77 -1.28 -8.60 12.76
C PRO A 77 -0.13 -7.62 13.01
N VAL A 78 0.96 -8.07 13.63
CA VAL A 78 2.15 -7.24 13.87
C VAL A 78 2.82 -6.84 12.55
N PHE A 79 3.10 -7.80 11.67
CA PHE A 79 3.64 -7.52 10.34
C PHE A 79 2.67 -6.71 9.48
N TRP A 80 1.37 -6.95 9.63
CA TRP A 80 0.34 -6.20 8.92
C TRP A 80 0.37 -4.72 9.33
N VAL A 81 0.35 -4.40 10.64
CA VAL A 81 0.47 -3.02 11.15
C VAL A 81 1.77 -2.36 10.67
N ALA A 82 2.88 -3.06 10.79
CA ALA A 82 4.18 -2.56 10.33
C ALA A 82 4.15 -2.24 8.81
N GLY A 83 3.47 -3.06 8.01
CA GLY A 83 3.25 -2.83 6.59
C GLY A 83 2.44 -1.56 6.32
N VAL A 84 1.33 -1.35 7.05
CA VAL A 84 0.52 -0.12 6.95
C VAL A 84 1.35 1.12 7.29
N VAL A 85 2.06 1.09 8.42
CA VAL A 85 2.91 2.21 8.87
C VAL A 85 3.99 2.50 7.83
N SER A 86 4.67 1.47 7.32
CA SER A 86 5.71 1.62 6.28
C SER A 86 5.13 2.23 5.00
N GLY A 87 3.94 1.80 4.56
CA GLY A 87 3.25 2.35 3.39
C GLY A 87 2.90 3.82 3.56
N ILE A 88 2.34 4.20 4.72
CA ILE A 88 2.00 5.60 5.04
C ILE A 88 3.26 6.46 5.10
N VAL A 89 4.32 6.01 5.76
CA VAL A 89 5.61 6.72 5.81
C VAL A 89 6.18 6.91 4.40
N GLY A 90 6.08 5.88 3.57
CA GLY A 90 6.48 5.95 2.16
C GLY A 90 5.69 7.02 1.41
N LEU A 91 4.36 7.02 1.53
CA LEU A 91 3.48 8.00 0.89
C LEU A 91 3.78 9.43 1.34
N VAL A 92 3.92 9.66 2.66
CA VAL A 92 4.28 10.97 3.22
C VAL A 92 5.65 11.42 2.73
N SER A 93 6.64 10.51 2.67
CA SER A 93 7.97 10.82 2.17
C SER A 93 7.96 11.27 0.71
N VAL A 94 7.06 10.73 -0.11
CA VAL A 94 6.87 11.15 -1.51
C VAL A 94 6.10 12.46 -1.60
N ALA A 95 5.10 12.68 -0.74
CA ALA A 95 4.24 13.87 -0.75
C ALA A 95 4.99 15.15 -0.34
N VAL A 96 5.89 15.06 0.64
CA VAL A 96 6.59 16.20 1.26
C VAL A 96 7.84 16.65 0.45
N LEU A 97 8.06 16.12 -0.74
CA LEU A 97 9.21 16.40 -1.62
C LEU A 97 9.56 17.88 -1.88
N PRO A 98 8.67 18.89 -1.78
CA PRO A 98 9.07 20.30 -1.97
C PRO A 98 9.81 20.91 -0.78
N CYS A 99 9.76 20.29 0.39
CA CYS A 99 10.48 20.78 1.57
C CYS A 99 11.94 20.31 1.56
N LYS A 100 12.85 21.28 1.54
CA LYS A 100 14.31 21.27 1.46
C LYS A 100 15.07 20.40 2.49
N SER A 101 14.46 19.40 3.09
CA SER A 101 15.09 18.55 4.11
C SER A 101 15.67 17.27 3.48
N ARG A 102 16.94 17.00 3.78
CA ARG A 102 17.68 15.78 3.37
C ARG A 102 17.02 14.46 3.79
N LEU A 103 16.05 14.51 4.69
CA LEU A 103 15.35 13.33 5.23
C LEU A 103 14.29 12.78 4.27
N TYR A 104 13.71 13.61 3.41
CA TYR A 104 12.61 13.24 2.52
C TYR A 104 13.09 13.19 1.07
N SER A 105 13.24 11.96 0.56
CA SER A 105 13.64 11.68 -0.83
C SER A 105 12.65 10.70 -1.45
N PRO A 106 12.26 10.84 -2.74
CA PRO A 106 11.38 9.89 -3.41
C PRO A 106 11.93 8.47 -3.35
N ARG A 107 13.25 8.31 -3.44
CA ARG A 107 13.91 7.00 -3.32
C ARG A 107 13.63 6.34 -1.97
N ARG A 108 13.66 7.08 -0.86
CA ARG A 108 13.33 6.55 0.48
C ARG A 108 11.86 6.17 0.57
N GLY A 109 10.96 7.01 0.00
CA GLY A 109 9.55 6.71 -0.09
C GLY A 109 9.29 5.41 -0.85
N GLY A 110 9.95 5.20 -1.99
CA GLY A 110 9.87 3.97 -2.76
C GLY A 110 10.33 2.74 -1.97
N ILE A 111 11.44 2.85 -1.22
CA ILE A 111 11.93 1.77 -0.35
C ILE A 111 10.91 1.44 0.74
N CYS A 112 10.28 2.44 1.37
CA CYS A 112 9.25 2.22 2.38
C CYS A 112 8.01 1.53 1.80
N ILE A 113 7.58 1.88 0.58
CA ILE A 113 6.45 1.24 -0.10
C ILE A 113 6.79 -0.22 -0.44
N MET A 114 7.99 -0.50 -0.95
CA MET A 114 8.45 -1.88 -1.16
C MET A 114 8.53 -2.65 0.16
N GLY A 115 9.02 -2.00 1.22
CA GLY A 115 9.06 -2.55 2.57
C GLY A 115 7.68 -2.94 3.08
N ALA A 116 6.65 -2.13 2.80
CA ALA A 116 5.26 -2.46 3.12
C ALA A 116 4.81 -3.75 2.41
N GLY A 117 5.12 -3.89 1.11
CA GLY A 117 4.83 -5.12 0.36
C GLY A 117 5.50 -6.35 0.95
N LEU A 118 6.78 -6.24 1.36
CA LEU A 118 7.51 -7.33 2.00
C LEU A 118 6.94 -7.68 3.39
N LEU A 119 6.53 -6.68 4.18
CA LEU A 119 5.91 -6.90 5.49
C LEU A 119 4.55 -7.61 5.36
N TYR A 120 3.74 -7.25 4.34
CA TYR A 120 2.51 -7.99 4.05
C TYR A 120 2.79 -9.43 3.60
N LEU A 121 3.85 -9.65 2.82
CA LEU A 121 4.28 -11.00 2.45
C LEU A 121 4.64 -11.82 3.70
N LEU A 122 5.39 -11.24 4.64
CA LEU A 122 5.74 -11.88 5.91
C LEU A 122 4.49 -12.16 6.76
N ALA A 123 3.51 -11.26 6.77
CA ALA A 123 2.23 -11.48 7.45
C ALA A 123 1.51 -12.72 6.89
N LEU A 124 1.43 -12.88 5.57
CA LEU A 124 0.83 -14.05 4.93
C LEU A 124 1.62 -15.33 5.21
N ILE A 125 2.95 -15.28 5.16
CA ILE A 125 3.82 -16.42 5.51
C ILE A 125 3.66 -16.80 6.98
N ALA A 126 3.51 -15.84 7.88
CA ALA A 126 3.25 -16.11 9.28
C ALA A 126 1.92 -16.82 9.50
N GLN A 127 0.89 -16.47 8.75
CA GLN A 127 -0.45 -17.07 8.89
C GLN A 127 -0.59 -18.41 8.15
N TYR A 128 -0.19 -18.46 6.88
CA TYR A 128 -0.47 -19.60 5.99
C TYR A 128 0.76 -20.47 5.70
N GLY A 129 1.94 -20.02 6.09
CA GLY A 129 3.20 -20.68 5.72
C GLY A 129 3.76 -20.23 4.37
N PRO A 130 4.96 -20.68 3.99
CA PRO A 130 5.65 -20.28 2.76
C PRO A 130 4.95 -20.73 1.47
N SER A 131 4.10 -21.77 1.56
CA SER A 131 3.27 -22.24 0.44
C SER A 131 1.95 -21.47 0.30
N PHE A 132 1.70 -20.47 1.16
CA PHE A 132 0.42 -19.74 1.25
C PHE A 132 -0.79 -20.65 1.48
N SER A 133 -0.57 -21.86 1.98
CA SER A 133 -1.60 -22.87 2.24
C SER A 133 -1.30 -23.61 3.55
N SER A 134 -2.32 -23.77 4.37
CA SER A 134 -2.25 -24.46 5.66
C SER A 134 -3.56 -25.19 5.93
N SER A 135 -3.65 -25.95 7.02
CA SER A 135 -4.91 -26.56 7.48
C SER A 135 -6.01 -25.51 7.75
N GLY A 136 -5.65 -24.27 8.01
CA GLY A 136 -6.58 -23.14 8.22
C GLY A 136 -7.07 -22.48 6.94
N GLY A 137 -6.60 -22.88 5.76
CA GLY A 137 -6.97 -22.30 4.47
C GLY A 137 -5.78 -21.93 3.60
N PHE A 138 -6.04 -21.12 2.57
CA PHE A 138 -5.00 -20.59 1.69
C PHE A 138 -5.24 -19.11 1.38
N ALA A 139 -4.18 -18.42 0.95
CA ALA A 139 -4.26 -17.03 0.54
C ALA A 139 -3.48 -16.78 -0.74
N ILE A 140 -4.00 -15.87 -1.57
CA ILE A 140 -3.36 -15.41 -2.81
C ILE A 140 -2.92 -13.94 -2.61
N PRO A 141 -1.62 -13.64 -2.70
CA PRO A 141 -1.08 -12.29 -2.50
C PRO A 141 -1.30 -11.41 -3.73
N VAL A 142 -2.49 -10.87 -3.93
CA VAL A 142 -2.88 -10.10 -5.13
C VAL A 142 -2.21 -8.72 -5.17
N GLY A 143 -2.25 -7.98 -4.07
CA GLY A 143 -1.75 -6.60 -4.01
C GLY A 143 -0.26 -6.49 -3.74
N ILE A 144 0.38 -7.53 -3.24
CA ILE A 144 1.81 -7.49 -2.88
C ILE A 144 2.69 -7.21 -4.11
N PRO A 145 2.55 -7.91 -5.25
CA PRO A 145 3.32 -7.60 -6.46
C PRO A 145 3.10 -6.17 -6.95
N VAL A 146 1.87 -5.66 -6.83
CA VAL A 146 1.51 -4.29 -7.22
C VAL A 146 2.23 -3.26 -6.34
N LEU A 147 2.27 -3.47 -5.02
CA LEU A 147 2.99 -2.60 -4.08
C LEU A 147 4.50 -2.61 -4.32
N LEU A 148 5.08 -3.78 -4.59
CA LEU A 148 6.50 -3.91 -4.91
C LEU A 148 6.84 -3.17 -6.20
N LEU A 149 6.02 -3.32 -7.25
CA LEU A 149 6.19 -2.62 -8.52
C LEU A 149 6.04 -1.10 -8.34
N ALA A 150 5.01 -0.64 -7.63
CA ALA A 150 4.79 0.78 -7.38
C ALA A 150 5.95 1.39 -6.58
N GLY A 151 6.42 0.72 -5.53
CA GLY A 151 7.58 1.15 -4.76
C GLY A 151 8.85 1.22 -5.60
N TRP A 152 9.07 0.26 -6.49
CA TRP A 152 10.18 0.27 -7.43
C TRP A 152 10.09 1.42 -8.43
N LEU A 153 8.92 1.70 -9.00
CA LEU A 153 8.70 2.83 -9.90
C LEU A 153 8.94 4.18 -9.22
N VAL A 154 8.55 4.32 -7.96
CA VAL A 154 8.85 5.51 -7.15
C VAL A 154 10.35 5.61 -6.87
N TRP A 155 10.99 4.50 -6.50
CA TRP A 155 12.43 4.46 -6.21
C TRP A 155 13.28 4.78 -7.44
N SER A 156 12.92 4.27 -8.61
CA SER A 156 13.62 4.53 -9.88
C SER A 156 13.42 5.96 -10.41
N GLY A 157 12.42 6.70 -9.88
CA GLY A 157 12.12 8.07 -10.32
C GLY A 157 11.31 8.16 -11.62
N ILE A 158 11.01 7.04 -12.28
CA ILE A 158 10.30 6.98 -13.57
C ILE A 158 8.96 7.72 -13.50
N LEU A 159 8.20 7.54 -12.39
CA LEU A 159 6.90 8.16 -12.20
C LEU A 159 6.94 9.70 -12.19
N PHE A 160 8.07 10.30 -11.83
CA PHE A 160 8.21 11.76 -11.72
C PHE A 160 8.88 12.37 -12.94
N SER A 161 9.70 11.61 -13.68
CA SER A 161 10.32 12.06 -14.94
C SER A 161 9.28 12.28 -16.04
N SER A 162 8.32 11.35 -16.17
CA SER A 162 7.24 11.46 -17.17
C SER A 162 6.26 12.59 -16.90
N ALA A 163 6.18 13.09 -15.66
CA ALA A 163 5.27 14.18 -15.29
C ALA A 163 5.81 15.56 -15.70
N ASP A 164 7.13 15.72 -15.73
CA ASP A 164 7.77 16.97 -16.12
C ASP A 164 7.72 17.22 -17.65
N GLU A 165 7.83 16.15 -18.45
CA GLU A 165 7.75 16.26 -19.93
C GLU A 165 6.36 16.67 -20.44
N THR A 166 5.28 16.35 -19.70
CA THR A 166 3.92 16.65 -20.15
C THR A 166 3.53 18.13 -19.92
N ASP A 167 4.19 18.82 -18.99
CA ASP A 167 3.90 20.22 -18.66
C ASP A 167 4.64 21.21 -19.62
N GLU A 168 5.72 20.75 -20.25
CA GLU A 168 6.52 21.58 -21.18
C GLU A 168 5.91 21.64 -22.62
N SER A 169 4.96 20.78 -22.93
CA SER A 169 4.37 20.65 -24.28
C SER A 169 3.11 21.50 -24.52
N VAL A 170 2.69 22.36 -23.60
CA VAL A 170 1.63 23.34 -23.85
C VAL A 170 2.25 24.54 -24.56
N PRO A 171 2.02 24.75 -25.88
CA PRO A 171 2.54 25.91 -26.57
C PRO A 171 1.94 27.16 -25.92
N GLU A 172 2.76 28.11 -25.49
CA GLU A 172 2.32 29.46 -25.22
C GLU A 172 1.71 30.01 -26.52
N GLU A 173 0.38 30.02 -26.55
CA GLU A 173 -0.38 30.67 -27.60
C GLU A 173 0.04 32.14 -27.56
N SER A 174 0.88 32.52 -28.51
CA SER A 174 1.41 33.85 -28.71
C SER A 174 0.24 34.81 -28.77
N GLN A 175 0.01 35.55 -27.70
CA GLN A 175 -0.78 36.78 -27.72
C GLN A 175 -0.03 37.80 -28.60
N ASP A 176 -0.18 37.60 -29.91
CA ASP A 176 0.11 38.66 -30.88
C ASP A 176 -1.01 39.70 -30.78
N ASN A 177 -0.75 40.66 -29.94
CA ASN A 177 -1.64 41.79 -29.74
C ASN A 177 -1.17 42.92 -30.69
N SER A 178 -1.64 42.83 -31.93
CA SER A 178 -1.50 43.92 -32.90
C SER A 178 -2.46 45.07 -32.54
N SER A 179 -1.84 46.17 -32.12
CA SER A 179 -2.17 47.59 -32.35
C SER A 179 -3.61 48.06 -32.25
#